data_433b9fca866b302d4b0361fb35e8140e
#
_entry.id   433b9fca866b302d4b0361fb35e8140e
#
_cell.length_a   1.000
_cell.length_b   1.000
_cell.length_c   1.000
_cell.angle_alpha   90.00
_cell.angle_beta   90.00
_cell.angle_gamma   90.00
#
_symmetry.space_group_name_H-M   'P 1'
#
loop_
_entity.id
_entity.type
_entity.pdbx_description
1 polymer ?
#
loop_
_entity_poly.entity_id
_entity_poly.type
_entity_poly.pdbx_seq_one_letter_code
_entity_poly.pdbx_strand_id
1 'polypeptide(L)'
;MNDTGVIAAPPTDRVLELFHGVRLTPTQRRIAHSLVQHAASAAYLSAAEVAELAQVSQPSVTRFAMALGYDGYPALRRRLRDIAAGGPGPDSPGHLTGPPQNETQRAVRAEVENLHRLADQLADRDRVTAAGALLAASRPLPVLGLRAAAPLAAYFAYFAAKIHPDVRVLDTGGSLLADRLEQARAGGATALLAIVLPRYPRESLEALREVRESGTGLTVVTITDSAVSPAAEYSDIVLPAAVGAQLVFDLHTAPMALSMVLLQAICDAAPADAQRRLEEFERSATRRQVFLS
;
A
#
# COMPACT_ATOMS: atom_id res chain seq x y z
N MET A 1 8.54 -17.51 34.09
CA MET A 1 8.84 -18.20 32.84
C MET A 1 7.73 -17.76 31.88
N ASN A 2 8.01 -16.74 31.06
CA ASN A 2 7.06 -16.21 30.10
C ASN A 2 7.25 -16.98 28.80
N ASP A 3 6.29 -17.82 28.50
CA ASP A 3 6.17 -18.45 27.18
C ASP A 3 5.46 -17.47 26.24
N THR A 4 6.23 -16.72 25.48
CA THR A 4 5.74 -15.82 24.42
C THR A 4 5.44 -16.69 23.20
N GLY A 5 4.23 -17.21 23.11
CA GLY A 5 3.74 -17.93 21.94
C GLY A 5 3.85 -17.03 20.68
N VAL A 6 4.82 -17.33 19.83
CA VAL A 6 4.99 -16.70 18.50
C VAL A 6 3.76 -17.05 17.66
N ILE A 7 2.87 -16.10 17.47
CA ILE A 7 1.73 -16.23 16.55
C ILE A 7 2.33 -16.28 15.13
N ALA A 8 2.15 -17.41 14.45
CA ALA A 8 2.63 -17.56 13.07
C ALA A 8 1.95 -16.52 12.15
N ALA A 9 2.75 -15.78 11.41
CA ALA A 9 2.26 -14.78 10.46
C ALA A 9 1.29 -15.41 9.44
N PRO A 10 0.26 -14.68 8.99
CA PRO A 10 -0.69 -15.14 7.98
C PRO A 10 0.01 -15.67 6.72
N PRO A 11 -0.59 -16.62 5.98
CA PRO A 11 0.01 -17.16 4.75
C PRO A 11 0.40 -16.08 3.73
N THR A 12 -0.41 -15.03 3.63
CA THR A 12 -0.17 -13.89 2.74
C THR A 12 1.16 -13.19 3.03
N ASP A 13 1.47 -12.93 4.30
CA ASP A 13 2.69 -12.24 4.70
C ASP A 13 3.92 -13.10 4.48
N ARG A 14 3.80 -14.38 4.81
CA ARG A 14 4.88 -15.34 4.62
C ARG A 14 5.16 -15.59 3.13
N VAL A 15 4.15 -15.50 2.27
CA VAL A 15 4.33 -15.51 0.80
C VAL A 15 4.97 -14.20 0.35
N LEU A 16 4.57 -13.06 0.91
CA LEU A 16 5.16 -11.76 0.59
C LEU A 16 6.65 -11.68 0.99
N GLU A 17 7.03 -12.28 2.12
CA GLU A 17 8.44 -12.38 2.56
C GLU A 17 9.36 -13.04 1.54
N LEU A 18 8.85 -13.98 0.72
CA LEU A 18 9.64 -14.61 -0.34
C LEU A 18 10.14 -13.62 -1.39
N PHE A 19 9.50 -12.47 -1.50
CA PHE A 19 9.80 -11.43 -2.49
C PHE A 19 10.52 -10.22 -1.86
N HIS A 20 10.72 -10.22 -0.55
CA HIS A 20 11.37 -9.11 0.16
C HIS A 20 12.81 -8.93 -0.31
N GLY A 21 13.18 -7.69 -0.65
CA GLY A 21 14.53 -7.36 -1.12
C GLY A 21 14.86 -7.80 -2.57
N VAL A 22 13.93 -8.47 -3.27
CA VAL A 22 14.14 -8.92 -4.66
C VAL A 22 13.65 -7.86 -5.65
N ARG A 23 14.52 -7.45 -6.58
CA ARG A 23 14.15 -6.54 -7.67
C ARG A 23 13.39 -7.31 -8.76
N LEU A 24 12.06 -7.16 -8.77
CA LEU A 24 11.19 -7.85 -9.72
C LEU A 24 10.94 -7.04 -10.99
N THR A 25 10.96 -7.71 -12.15
CA THR A 25 10.50 -7.14 -13.43
C THR A 25 8.96 -7.02 -13.44
N PRO A 26 8.34 -6.25 -14.37
CA PRO A 26 6.88 -6.11 -14.46
C PRO A 26 6.14 -7.46 -14.54
N THR A 27 6.63 -8.38 -15.36
CA THR A 27 6.06 -9.73 -15.47
C THR A 27 6.18 -10.52 -14.17
N GLN A 28 7.33 -10.42 -13.48
CA GLN A 28 7.57 -11.10 -12.21
C GLN A 28 6.69 -10.52 -11.08
N ARG A 29 6.44 -9.21 -11.08
CA ARG A 29 5.49 -8.58 -10.13
C ARG A 29 4.07 -9.11 -10.30
N ARG A 30 3.59 -9.28 -11.53
CA ARG A 30 2.25 -9.87 -11.77
C ARG A 30 2.16 -11.28 -11.20
N ILE A 31 3.20 -12.10 -11.35
CA ILE A 31 3.25 -13.45 -10.79
C ILE A 31 3.28 -13.38 -9.26
N ALA A 32 4.16 -12.56 -8.67
CA ALA A 32 4.27 -12.39 -7.22
C ALA A 32 2.94 -11.90 -6.63
N HIS A 33 2.32 -10.88 -7.23
CA HIS A 33 1.03 -10.36 -6.84
C HIS A 33 -0.06 -11.44 -6.86
N SER A 34 -0.13 -12.22 -7.94
CA SER A 34 -1.10 -13.33 -8.05
C SER A 34 -0.89 -14.38 -6.96
N LEU A 35 0.34 -14.74 -6.62
CA LEU A 35 0.66 -15.68 -5.54
C LEU A 35 0.29 -15.13 -4.16
N VAL A 36 0.47 -13.82 -3.90
CA VAL A 36 0.08 -13.15 -2.66
C VAL A 36 -1.44 -13.11 -2.52
N GLN A 37 -2.16 -12.70 -3.57
CA GLN A 37 -3.63 -12.64 -3.58
C GLN A 37 -4.28 -14.02 -3.36
N HIS A 38 -3.62 -15.07 -3.80
CA HIS A 38 -4.10 -16.45 -3.67
C HIS A 38 -3.29 -17.25 -2.65
N ALA A 39 -2.66 -16.62 -1.65
CA ALA A 39 -1.70 -17.25 -0.75
C ALA A 39 -2.21 -18.55 -0.10
N ALA A 40 -3.48 -18.60 0.27
CA ALA A 40 -4.10 -19.81 0.87
C ALA A 40 -4.17 -21.01 -0.10
N SER A 41 -4.34 -20.75 -1.40
CA SER A 41 -4.44 -21.78 -2.46
C SER A 41 -3.18 -21.88 -3.32
N ALA A 42 -2.27 -20.93 -3.29
CA ALA A 42 -1.04 -20.88 -4.10
C ALA A 42 -0.20 -22.16 -4.00
N ALA A 43 -0.22 -22.80 -2.84
CA ALA A 43 0.44 -24.08 -2.56
C ALA A 43 -0.05 -25.24 -3.46
N TYR A 44 -1.27 -25.14 -3.99
CA TYR A 44 -1.93 -26.19 -4.77
C TYR A 44 -2.00 -25.88 -6.26
N LEU A 45 -1.78 -24.61 -6.65
CA LEU A 45 -1.81 -24.19 -8.04
C LEU A 45 -0.65 -24.79 -8.85
N SER A 46 -0.92 -25.18 -10.08
CA SER A 46 0.08 -25.54 -11.07
C SER A 46 0.73 -24.28 -11.69
N ALA A 47 1.88 -24.45 -12.37
CA ALA A 47 2.50 -23.35 -13.11
C ALA A 47 1.59 -22.76 -14.20
N ALA A 48 0.71 -23.58 -14.79
CA ALA A 48 -0.24 -23.15 -15.80
C ALA A 48 -1.35 -22.27 -15.18
N GLU A 49 -1.92 -22.69 -14.04
CA GLU A 49 -2.96 -21.93 -13.34
C GLU A 49 -2.41 -20.59 -12.81
N VAL A 50 -1.19 -20.56 -12.27
CA VAL A 50 -0.54 -19.31 -11.89
C VAL A 50 -0.28 -18.41 -13.08
N ALA A 51 0.11 -19.00 -14.22
CA ALA A 51 0.32 -18.24 -15.46
C ALA A 51 -0.99 -17.60 -15.95
N GLU A 52 -2.09 -18.32 -15.87
CA GLU A 52 -3.43 -17.83 -16.22
C GLU A 52 -3.87 -16.69 -15.29
N LEU A 53 -3.78 -16.90 -13.95
CA LEU A 53 -4.10 -15.88 -12.94
C LEU A 53 -3.26 -14.62 -13.09
N ALA A 54 -1.96 -14.75 -13.40
CA ALA A 54 -1.04 -13.63 -13.59
C ALA A 54 -1.09 -13.04 -15.00
N GLN A 55 -1.84 -13.63 -15.93
CA GLN A 55 -1.89 -13.27 -17.35
C GLN A 55 -0.49 -13.24 -18.00
N VAL A 56 0.27 -14.30 -17.79
CA VAL A 56 1.62 -14.49 -18.34
C VAL A 56 1.76 -15.87 -18.96
N SER A 57 2.88 -16.13 -19.64
CA SER A 57 3.17 -17.48 -20.14
C SER A 57 3.66 -18.41 -19.01
N GLN A 58 3.35 -19.70 -19.09
CA GLN A 58 3.84 -20.70 -18.14
C GLN A 58 5.39 -20.72 -18.01
N PRO A 59 6.20 -20.58 -19.08
CA PRO A 59 7.65 -20.43 -18.96
C PRO A 59 8.08 -19.22 -18.13
N SER A 60 7.28 -18.15 -18.08
CA SER A 60 7.57 -16.97 -17.25
C SER A 60 7.42 -17.28 -15.75
N VAL A 61 6.47 -18.15 -15.38
CA VAL A 61 6.33 -18.62 -13.99
C VAL A 61 7.52 -19.47 -13.55
N THR A 62 8.00 -20.34 -14.45
CA THR A 62 9.22 -21.14 -14.18
C THR A 62 10.46 -20.25 -14.02
N ARG A 63 10.66 -19.28 -14.93
CA ARG A 63 11.77 -18.31 -14.84
C ARG A 63 11.67 -17.42 -13.61
N PHE A 64 10.45 -17.07 -13.18
CA PHE A 64 10.23 -16.34 -11.94
C PHE A 64 10.72 -17.14 -10.72
N ALA A 65 10.34 -18.42 -10.61
CA ALA A 65 10.84 -19.28 -9.54
C ALA A 65 12.36 -19.39 -9.53
N MET A 66 12.99 -19.52 -10.71
CA MET A 66 14.46 -19.54 -10.84
C MET A 66 15.10 -18.21 -10.44
N ALA A 67 14.48 -17.08 -10.75
CA ALA A 67 14.96 -15.76 -10.35
C ALA A 67 14.89 -15.54 -8.82
N LEU A 68 14.03 -16.27 -8.12
CA LEU A 68 13.95 -16.33 -6.66
C LEU A 68 14.91 -17.35 -6.03
N GLY A 69 15.75 -18.05 -6.84
CA GLY A 69 16.70 -19.04 -6.37
C GLY A 69 16.17 -20.46 -6.20
N TYR A 70 14.97 -20.75 -6.73
CA TYR A 70 14.40 -22.09 -6.72
C TYR A 70 14.67 -22.85 -8.02
N ASP A 71 14.83 -24.20 -7.96
CA ASP A 71 14.95 -25.08 -9.12
C ASP A 71 13.60 -25.22 -9.85
N GLY A 72 13.11 -24.09 -10.41
CA GLY A 72 11.84 -24.01 -11.12
C GLY A 72 10.61 -23.97 -10.19
N TYR A 73 9.44 -23.87 -10.82
CA TYR A 73 8.18 -23.71 -10.11
C TYR A 73 7.82 -24.86 -9.15
N PRO A 74 8.12 -26.15 -9.41
CA PRO A 74 7.86 -27.22 -8.46
C PRO A 74 8.54 -27.02 -7.09
N ALA A 75 9.75 -26.45 -7.07
CA ALA A 75 10.47 -26.16 -5.84
C ALA A 75 9.84 -24.96 -5.09
N LEU A 76 9.50 -23.89 -5.79
CA LEU A 76 8.76 -22.76 -5.22
C LEU A 76 7.39 -23.23 -4.66
N ARG A 77 6.65 -24.10 -5.36
CA ARG A 77 5.37 -24.63 -4.91
C ARG A 77 5.50 -25.48 -3.63
N ARG A 78 6.60 -26.23 -3.46
CA ARG A 78 6.87 -26.92 -2.20
C ARG A 78 7.02 -25.91 -1.06
N ARG A 79 7.79 -24.84 -1.27
CA ARG A 79 7.96 -23.78 -0.27
C ARG A 79 6.62 -23.09 0.09
N LEU A 80 5.77 -22.84 -0.91
CA LEU A 80 4.42 -22.31 -0.68
C LEU A 80 3.56 -23.26 0.16
N ARG A 81 3.69 -24.59 -0.01
CA ARG A 81 3.01 -25.59 0.82
C ARG A 81 3.49 -25.56 2.26
N ASP A 82 4.81 -25.45 2.47
CA ASP A 82 5.39 -25.35 3.81
C ASP A 82 4.88 -24.09 4.53
N ILE A 83 4.76 -22.99 3.78
CA ILE A 83 4.16 -21.74 4.26
C ILE A 83 2.67 -21.95 4.63
N ALA A 84 1.89 -22.58 3.76
CA ALA A 84 0.47 -22.84 4.00
C ALA A 84 0.24 -23.79 5.18
N ALA A 85 1.15 -24.76 5.38
CA ALA A 85 1.09 -25.72 6.50
C ALA A 85 1.54 -25.15 7.85
N GLY A 86 1.93 -23.88 7.94
CA GLY A 86 2.31 -23.24 9.22
C GLY A 86 3.81 -23.22 9.53
N GLY A 87 4.68 -23.77 8.66
CA GLY A 87 6.15 -23.78 8.80
C GLY A 87 6.71 -24.67 9.90
N PRO A 88 8.01 -24.74 10.18
CA PRO A 88 8.75 -25.97 10.40
C PRO A 88 8.38 -26.69 11.68
N GLY A 89 7.89 -27.91 11.57
CA GLY A 89 7.81 -28.87 12.65
C GLY A 89 6.55 -29.74 12.59
N PRO A 90 6.67 -31.07 12.59
CA PRO A 90 5.54 -31.99 12.58
C PRO A 90 4.81 -32.15 13.93
N ASP A 91 5.12 -31.36 14.95
CA ASP A 91 4.54 -31.51 16.28
C ASP A 91 4.26 -30.17 16.95
N SER A 92 3.07 -29.63 16.73
CA SER A 92 2.39 -28.82 17.75
C SER A 92 0.91 -28.63 17.40
N PRO A 93 -0.03 -29.27 18.12
CA PRO A 93 -1.42 -28.89 18.08
C PRO A 93 -1.55 -27.56 18.83
N GLY A 94 -1.47 -26.46 18.09
CA GLY A 94 -1.77 -25.13 18.61
C GLY A 94 -3.25 -25.04 18.98
N HIS A 95 -3.55 -25.36 20.23
CA HIS A 95 -4.82 -25.03 20.85
C HIS A 95 -5.01 -23.52 20.78
N LEU A 96 -5.97 -23.09 19.97
CA LEU A 96 -6.57 -21.77 20.10
C LEU A 96 -7.36 -21.75 21.41
N THR A 97 -6.70 -21.49 22.54
CA THR A 97 -7.30 -21.31 23.86
C THR A 97 -7.83 -19.87 23.99
N GLY A 98 -8.91 -19.59 23.27
CA GLY A 98 -9.70 -18.39 23.44
C GLY A 98 -11.19 -18.72 23.23
N PRO A 99 -12.13 -17.94 23.78
CA PRO A 99 -13.54 -18.15 23.51
C PRO A 99 -13.79 -18.10 22.00
N PRO A 100 -14.76 -18.88 21.47
CA PRO A 100 -15.06 -18.93 20.04
C PRO A 100 -15.38 -17.52 19.55
N GLN A 101 -14.54 -17.01 18.63
CA GLN A 101 -14.68 -15.67 18.07
C GLN A 101 -15.64 -15.70 16.90
N ASN A 102 -16.56 -14.74 16.86
CA ASN A 102 -17.39 -14.53 15.69
C ASN A 102 -16.56 -13.91 14.53
N GLU A 103 -17.12 -13.94 13.32
CA GLU A 103 -16.46 -13.48 12.10
C GLU A 103 -16.04 -12.00 12.19
N THR A 104 -16.88 -11.14 12.75
CA THR A 104 -16.60 -9.71 12.94
C THR A 104 -15.41 -9.47 13.86
N GLN A 105 -15.32 -10.23 14.97
CA GLN A 105 -14.17 -10.15 15.88
C GLN A 105 -12.87 -10.58 15.19
N ARG A 106 -12.92 -11.65 14.37
CA ARG A 106 -11.76 -12.10 13.60
C ARG A 106 -11.29 -11.04 12.60
N ALA A 107 -12.23 -10.41 11.89
CA ALA A 107 -11.92 -9.34 10.96
C ALA A 107 -11.22 -8.15 11.64
N VAL A 108 -11.73 -7.69 12.80
CA VAL A 108 -11.12 -6.59 13.56
C VAL A 108 -9.74 -6.99 14.10
N ARG A 109 -9.56 -8.24 14.56
CA ARG A 109 -8.24 -8.71 15.01
C ARG A 109 -7.23 -8.78 13.86
N ALA A 110 -7.65 -9.20 12.66
CA ALA A 110 -6.79 -9.16 11.49
C ALA A 110 -6.32 -7.73 11.15
N GLU A 111 -7.17 -6.72 11.40
CA GLU A 111 -6.75 -5.32 11.26
C GLU A 111 -5.72 -4.91 12.33
N VAL A 112 -5.81 -5.41 13.55
CA VAL A 112 -4.78 -5.20 14.57
C VAL A 112 -3.42 -5.75 14.09
N GLU A 113 -3.42 -6.94 13.49
CA GLU A 113 -2.20 -7.52 12.89
C GLU A 113 -1.68 -6.71 11.70
N ASN A 114 -2.58 -6.15 10.87
CA ASN A 114 -2.20 -5.22 9.80
C ASN A 114 -1.50 -3.97 10.35
N LEU A 115 -1.99 -3.43 11.48
CA LEU A 115 -1.38 -2.28 12.15
C LEU A 115 -0.03 -2.63 12.81
N HIS A 116 0.11 -3.80 13.42
CA HIS A 116 1.39 -4.28 13.96
C HIS A 116 2.44 -4.37 12.85
N ARG A 117 2.10 -4.99 11.71
CA ARG A 117 3.00 -5.05 10.55
C ARG A 117 3.38 -3.68 10.01
N LEU A 118 2.42 -2.75 9.96
CA LEU A 118 2.72 -1.38 9.58
C LEU A 118 3.70 -0.74 10.57
N ALA A 119 3.52 -0.94 11.88
CA ALA A 119 4.43 -0.43 12.89
C ALA A 119 5.85 -0.99 12.74
N ASP A 120 5.98 -2.30 12.46
CA ASP A 120 7.26 -2.95 12.20
C ASP A 120 7.94 -2.40 10.93
N GLN A 121 7.18 -2.18 9.85
CA GLN A 121 7.69 -1.57 8.61
C GLN A 121 8.17 -0.12 8.83
N LEU A 122 7.53 0.61 9.74
CA LEU A 122 7.89 1.99 10.10
C LEU A 122 9.10 2.08 11.05
N ALA A 123 9.66 0.96 11.50
CA ALA A 123 10.96 0.94 12.17
C ALA A 123 12.06 1.49 11.24
N ASP A 124 11.99 1.21 9.93
CA ASP A 124 12.74 1.93 8.90
C ASP A 124 11.92 3.13 8.39
N ARG A 125 12.34 4.33 8.79
CA ARG A 125 11.65 5.59 8.46
C ARG A 125 12.10 6.22 7.14
N ASP A 126 13.13 5.72 6.50
CA ASP A 126 13.78 6.38 5.36
C ASP A 126 12.82 6.65 4.22
N ARG A 127 12.01 5.65 3.86
CA ARG A 127 11.03 5.79 2.77
C ARG A 127 9.94 6.81 3.06
N VAL A 128 9.39 6.80 4.28
CA VAL A 128 8.34 7.74 4.69
C VAL A 128 8.91 9.15 4.80
N THR A 129 10.11 9.30 5.32
CA THR A 129 10.81 10.57 5.41
C THR A 129 11.11 11.16 4.02
N ALA A 130 11.63 10.35 3.10
CA ALA A 130 11.86 10.76 1.72
C ALA A 130 10.57 11.16 1.01
N ALA A 131 9.50 10.37 1.18
CA ALA A 131 8.18 10.69 0.63
C ALA A 131 7.65 12.01 1.20
N GLY A 132 7.73 12.21 2.52
CA GLY A 132 7.31 13.44 3.19
C GLY A 132 8.02 14.67 2.63
N ALA A 133 9.34 14.60 2.44
CA ALA A 133 10.13 15.69 1.88
C ALA A 133 9.72 16.05 0.44
N LEU A 134 9.51 15.04 -0.42
CA LEU A 134 9.06 15.24 -1.80
C LEU A 134 7.67 15.89 -1.87
N LEU A 135 6.73 15.40 -1.06
CA LEU A 135 5.36 15.90 -1.04
C LEU A 135 5.29 17.31 -0.43
N ALA A 136 6.09 17.61 0.60
CA ALA A 136 6.17 18.94 1.20
C ALA A 136 6.70 20.00 0.22
N ALA A 137 7.58 19.60 -0.70
CA ALA A 137 8.19 20.49 -1.68
C ALA A 137 7.30 20.73 -2.92
N SER A 138 6.36 19.84 -3.25
CA SER A 138 5.52 19.93 -4.44
C SER A 138 4.44 21.01 -4.29
N ARG A 139 4.44 21.99 -5.17
CA ARG A 139 3.45 23.09 -5.17
C ARG A 139 2.92 23.32 -6.58
N PRO A 140 1.68 22.87 -6.87
CA PRO A 140 0.70 22.21 -6.00
C PRO A 140 1.10 20.78 -5.61
N LEU A 141 0.40 20.22 -4.59
CA LEU A 141 0.43 18.81 -4.22
C LEU A 141 -0.83 18.11 -4.75
N PRO A 142 -0.79 17.42 -5.89
CA PRO A 142 -1.87 16.57 -6.33
C PRO A 142 -1.95 15.28 -5.48
N VAL A 143 -3.18 14.91 -5.09
CA VAL A 143 -3.49 13.72 -4.31
C VAL A 143 -4.54 12.90 -5.07
N LEU A 144 -4.10 11.81 -5.69
CA LEU A 144 -4.95 10.91 -6.48
C LEU A 144 -5.53 9.80 -5.61
N GLY A 145 -6.84 9.63 -5.65
CA GLY A 145 -7.53 8.48 -5.09
C GLY A 145 -8.89 8.32 -5.73
N LEU A 146 -9.10 7.21 -6.45
CA LEU A 146 -10.36 6.91 -7.12
C LEU A 146 -11.13 5.78 -6.41
N ARG A 147 -12.47 5.78 -6.60
CA ARG A 147 -13.37 4.74 -6.06
C ARG A 147 -13.23 4.64 -4.54
N ALA A 148 -12.91 3.44 -4.00
CA ALA A 148 -12.77 3.21 -2.56
C ALA A 148 -11.64 4.03 -1.91
N ALA A 149 -10.64 4.45 -2.68
CA ALA A 149 -9.55 5.31 -2.21
C ALA A 149 -9.91 6.80 -2.22
N ALA A 150 -10.97 7.23 -2.90
CA ALA A 150 -11.36 8.66 -2.95
C ALA A 150 -11.65 9.27 -1.57
N PRO A 151 -12.41 8.61 -0.67
CA PRO A 151 -12.60 9.11 0.68
C PRO A 151 -11.31 9.26 1.47
N LEU A 152 -10.33 8.34 1.28
CA LEU A 152 -9.06 8.40 1.97
C LEU A 152 -8.17 9.54 1.43
N ALA A 153 -8.18 9.77 0.11
CA ALA A 153 -7.51 10.91 -0.51
C ALA A 153 -8.11 12.24 0.00
N ALA A 154 -9.43 12.33 0.09
CA ALA A 154 -10.12 13.50 0.64
C ALA A 154 -9.79 13.70 2.13
N TYR A 155 -9.75 12.63 2.92
CA TYR A 155 -9.38 12.67 4.34
C TYR A 155 -7.93 13.15 4.51
N PHE A 156 -6.99 12.60 3.77
CA PHE A 156 -5.60 13.08 3.74
C PHE A 156 -5.53 14.56 3.38
N ALA A 157 -6.19 14.96 2.30
CA ALA A 157 -6.15 16.33 1.81
C ALA A 157 -6.75 17.34 2.80
N TYR A 158 -7.77 16.95 3.55
CA TYR A 158 -8.35 17.79 4.61
C TYR A 158 -7.31 18.20 5.66
N PHE A 159 -6.45 17.28 6.10
CA PHE A 159 -5.38 17.60 7.04
C PHE A 159 -4.19 18.26 6.34
N ALA A 160 -3.82 17.78 5.16
CA ALA A 160 -2.73 18.35 4.38
C ALA A 160 -2.94 19.84 4.07
N ALA A 161 -4.16 20.28 3.80
CA ALA A 161 -4.49 21.68 3.56
C ALA A 161 -4.22 22.62 4.74
N LYS A 162 -4.07 22.07 5.97
CA LYS A 162 -3.72 22.85 7.16
C LYS A 162 -2.21 23.12 7.27
N ILE A 163 -1.38 22.34 6.57
CA ILE A 163 0.08 22.37 6.66
C ILE A 163 0.74 22.66 5.30
N HIS A 164 0.01 22.50 4.20
CA HIS A 164 0.51 22.68 2.84
C HIS A 164 -0.27 23.79 2.11
N PRO A 165 0.39 24.64 1.29
CA PRO A 165 -0.26 25.81 0.68
C PRO A 165 -1.29 25.50 -0.40
N ASP A 166 -1.10 24.42 -1.19
CA ASP A 166 -1.95 24.13 -2.35
C ASP A 166 -2.04 22.59 -2.50
N VAL A 167 -3.13 22.00 -1.98
CA VAL A 167 -3.44 20.57 -2.09
C VAL A 167 -4.60 20.39 -3.04
N ARG A 168 -4.43 19.54 -4.07
CA ARG A 168 -5.43 19.32 -5.12
C ARG A 168 -5.86 17.85 -5.14
N VAL A 169 -7.09 17.60 -4.74
CA VAL A 169 -7.67 16.25 -4.74
C VAL A 169 -8.08 15.86 -6.15
N LEU A 170 -7.66 14.67 -6.57
CA LEU A 170 -7.96 14.04 -7.85
C LEU A 170 -8.78 12.77 -7.57
N ASP A 171 -10.08 12.97 -7.33
CA ASP A 171 -11.02 11.91 -6.89
C ASP A 171 -12.03 11.50 -7.96
N THR A 172 -11.96 12.14 -9.10
CA THR A 172 -12.85 11.92 -10.25
C THR A 172 -12.05 11.43 -11.45
N GLY A 173 -12.45 10.30 -12.01
CA GLY A 173 -11.82 9.70 -13.19
C GLY A 173 -12.25 10.34 -14.52
N GLY A 174 -11.96 9.63 -15.62
CA GLY A 174 -12.26 10.07 -16.99
C GLY A 174 -11.28 11.13 -17.51
N SER A 175 -11.66 11.82 -18.60
CA SER A 175 -10.82 12.85 -19.24
C SER A 175 -10.43 13.99 -18.31
N LEU A 176 -11.28 14.33 -17.34
CA LEU A 176 -10.97 15.35 -16.32
C LEU A 176 -9.79 15.00 -15.44
N LEU A 177 -9.47 13.72 -15.25
CA LEU A 177 -8.31 13.32 -14.46
C LEU A 177 -7.01 13.72 -15.18
N ALA A 178 -6.90 13.43 -16.47
CA ALA A 178 -5.76 13.81 -17.29
C ALA A 178 -5.58 15.33 -17.31
N ASP A 179 -6.67 16.08 -17.55
CA ASP A 179 -6.64 17.55 -17.57
C ASP A 179 -6.16 18.14 -16.23
N ARG A 180 -6.63 17.60 -15.11
CA ARG A 180 -6.23 18.05 -13.75
C ARG A 180 -4.79 17.71 -13.42
N LEU A 181 -4.30 16.53 -13.85
CA LEU A 181 -2.88 16.15 -13.68
C LEU A 181 -1.99 17.09 -14.49
N GLU A 182 -2.34 17.37 -15.75
CA GLU A 182 -1.61 18.31 -16.59
C GLU A 182 -1.64 19.73 -16.01
N GLN A 183 -2.79 20.18 -15.52
CA GLN A 183 -2.91 21.47 -14.85
C GLN A 183 -2.08 21.55 -13.57
N ALA A 184 -1.99 20.47 -12.79
CA ALA A 184 -1.14 20.43 -11.61
C ALA A 184 0.35 20.52 -12.00
N ARG A 185 0.76 19.78 -13.03
CA ARG A 185 2.09 19.81 -13.60
C ARG A 185 2.46 21.21 -14.12
N ALA A 186 1.61 21.81 -14.94
CA ALA A 186 1.79 23.16 -15.46
C ALA A 186 1.84 24.20 -14.35
N GLY A 187 1.16 23.95 -13.22
CA GLY A 187 1.20 24.75 -12.01
C GLY A 187 2.47 24.58 -11.16
N GLY A 188 3.40 23.72 -11.56
CA GLY A 188 4.69 23.51 -10.86
C GLY A 188 4.71 22.31 -9.92
N ALA A 189 3.74 21.38 -9.98
CA ALA A 189 3.82 20.15 -9.21
C ALA A 189 5.08 19.35 -9.56
N THR A 190 5.78 18.86 -8.55
CA THR A 190 6.98 18.03 -8.69
C THR A 190 6.78 16.62 -8.16
N ALA A 191 5.74 16.40 -7.36
CA ALA A 191 5.38 15.09 -6.83
C ALA A 191 3.87 14.88 -6.88
N LEU A 192 3.44 13.62 -6.96
CA LEU A 192 2.07 13.14 -6.90
C LEU A 192 1.96 12.13 -5.77
N LEU A 193 1.02 12.32 -4.85
CA LEU A 193 0.58 11.26 -3.95
C LEU A 193 -0.55 10.48 -4.61
N ALA A 194 -0.38 9.17 -4.79
CA ALA A 194 -1.42 8.27 -5.27
C ALA A 194 -1.83 7.27 -4.17
N ILE A 195 -3.12 7.11 -3.94
CA ILE A 195 -3.68 6.08 -3.07
C ILE A 195 -4.41 5.08 -3.97
N VAL A 196 -3.81 3.89 -4.14
CA VAL A 196 -4.30 2.86 -5.07
C VAL A 196 -4.42 1.55 -4.33
N LEU A 197 -5.65 1.17 -3.99
CA LEU A 197 -5.97 0.02 -3.14
C LEU A 197 -6.62 -1.12 -3.94
N PRO A 198 -6.73 -2.33 -3.37
CA PRO A 198 -7.32 -3.50 -4.02
C PRO A 198 -8.65 -3.24 -4.73
N ARG A 199 -8.92 -4.03 -5.77
CA ARG A 199 -9.79 -3.75 -6.90
C ARG A 199 -9.30 -2.51 -7.67
N TYR A 200 -7.98 -2.42 -7.83
CA TYR A 200 -7.24 -1.33 -8.43
C TYR A 200 -7.98 -0.69 -9.61
N PRO A 201 -8.44 0.58 -9.50
CA PRO A 201 -9.15 1.21 -10.61
C PRO A 201 -8.24 1.30 -11.83
N ARG A 202 -8.71 0.84 -13.00
CA ARG A 202 -7.96 0.91 -14.26
C ARG A 202 -7.49 2.34 -14.54
N GLU A 203 -8.35 3.32 -14.35
CA GLU A 203 -8.05 4.74 -14.58
C GLU A 203 -6.91 5.25 -13.68
N SER A 204 -6.79 4.76 -12.43
CA SER A 204 -5.66 5.10 -11.57
C SER A 204 -4.35 4.57 -12.14
N LEU A 205 -4.34 3.30 -12.59
CA LEU A 205 -3.14 2.67 -13.15
C LEU A 205 -2.75 3.30 -14.50
N GLU A 206 -3.72 3.64 -15.34
CA GLU A 206 -3.52 4.35 -16.62
C GLU A 206 -2.92 5.74 -16.37
N ALA A 207 -3.46 6.51 -15.42
CA ALA A 207 -2.93 7.81 -15.06
C ALA A 207 -1.48 7.73 -14.53
N LEU A 208 -1.16 6.77 -13.67
CA LEU A 208 0.20 6.57 -13.17
C LEU A 208 1.16 6.15 -14.29
N ARG A 209 0.71 5.27 -15.19
CA ARG A 209 1.48 4.87 -16.36
C ARG A 209 1.77 6.06 -17.26
N GLU A 210 0.77 6.89 -17.56
CA GLU A 210 0.91 8.09 -18.38
C GLU A 210 1.91 9.08 -17.74
N VAL A 211 1.82 9.33 -16.44
CA VAL A 211 2.80 10.15 -15.70
C VAL A 211 4.21 9.60 -15.87
N ARG A 212 4.38 8.28 -15.82
CA ARG A 212 5.69 7.62 -15.96
C ARG A 212 6.25 7.69 -17.38
N GLU A 213 5.41 7.42 -18.39
CA GLU A 213 5.82 7.32 -19.80
C GLU A 213 6.01 8.68 -20.45
N SER A 214 5.22 9.68 -20.10
CA SER A 214 5.28 11.02 -20.67
C SER A 214 6.48 11.85 -20.21
N GLY A 215 7.29 11.34 -19.26
CA GLY A 215 8.45 12.06 -18.77
C GLY A 215 8.09 13.41 -18.10
N THR A 216 6.91 13.48 -17.48
CA THR A 216 6.36 14.71 -16.86
C THR A 216 7.24 15.32 -15.78
N GLY A 217 8.22 14.58 -15.27
CA GLY A 217 9.06 15.01 -14.13
C GLY A 217 8.37 14.91 -12.76
N LEU A 218 7.13 14.36 -12.69
CA LEU A 218 6.45 14.12 -11.43
C LEU A 218 7.02 12.86 -10.75
N THR A 219 7.49 13.01 -9.51
CA THR A 219 7.85 11.87 -8.65
C THR A 219 6.57 11.28 -8.06
N VAL A 220 6.34 9.99 -8.28
CA VAL A 220 5.13 9.29 -7.83
C VAL A 220 5.39 8.60 -6.50
N VAL A 221 4.70 9.05 -5.45
CA VAL A 221 4.60 8.38 -4.14
C VAL A 221 3.28 7.65 -4.08
N THR A 222 3.29 6.34 -3.82
CA THR A 222 2.05 5.55 -3.80
C THR A 222 1.85 4.84 -2.47
N ILE A 223 0.69 5.05 -1.85
CA ILE A 223 0.15 4.19 -0.78
C ILE A 223 -0.67 3.09 -1.46
N THR A 224 -0.32 1.83 -1.19
CA THR A 224 -1.00 0.65 -1.74
C THR A 224 -0.96 -0.51 -0.74
N ASP A 225 -1.65 -1.60 -1.03
CA ASP A 225 -1.76 -2.75 -0.12
C ASP A 225 -0.48 -3.56 0.03
N SER A 226 0.34 -3.60 -1.01
CA SER A 226 1.57 -4.40 -1.01
C SER A 226 2.66 -3.83 -1.94
N ALA A 227 3.91 -4.20 -1.66
CA ALA A 227 5.05 -3.79 -2.49
C ALA A 227 5.04 -4.39 -3.91
N VAL A 228 4.19 -5.39 -4.16
CA VAL A 228 4.04 -6.06 -5.48
C VAL A 228 2.74 -5.67 -6.17
N SER A 229 1.99 -4.69 -5.66
CA SER A 229 0.76 -4.22 -6.28
C SER A 229 1.00 -3.72 -7.71
N PRO A 230 -0.02 -3.73 -8.59
CA PRO A 230 0.10 -3.20 -9.95
C PRO A 230 0.56 -1.73 -10.00
N ALA A 231 0.22 -0.93 -8.98
CA ALA A 231 0.62 0.47 -8.89
C ALA A 231 2.12 0.65 -8.63
N ALA A 232 2.79 -0.34 -8.02
CA ALA A 232 4.21 -0.29 -7.69
C ALA A 232 5.12 -0.18 -8.93
N GLU A 233 4.65 -0.65 -10.09
CA GLU A 233 5.39 -0.56 -11.36
C GLU A 233 5.59 0.89 -11.82
N TYR A 234 4.63 1.76 -11.51
CA TYR A 234 4.59 3.15 -11.95
C TYR A 234 4.99 4.15 -10.85
N SER A 235 5.47 3.64 -9.70
CA SER A 235 5.78 4.44 -8.52
C SER A 235 7.29 4.55 -8.29
N ASP A 236 7.75 5.73 -7.87
CA ASP A 236 9.12 5.96 -7.46
C ASP A 236 9.32 5.55 -5.99
N ILE A 237 8.35 5.87 -5.14
CA ILE A 237 8.30 5.42 -3.74
C ILE A 237 6.99 4.67 -3.51
N VAL A 238 7.10 3.43 -3.05
CA VAL A 238 5.95 2.60 -2.64
C VAL A 238 5.92 2.51 -1.13
N LEU A 239 4.78 2.88 -0.56
CA LEU A 239 4.46 2.81 0.86
C LEU A 239 3.36 1.74 1.05
N PRO A 240 3.72 0.49 1.36
CA PRO A 240 2.76 -0.58 1.49
C PRO A 240 2.04 -0.53 2.83
N ALA A 241 0.72 -0.74 2.81
CA ALA A 241 -0.13 -0.87 3.99
C ALA A 241 -1.24 -1.90 3.71
N ALA A 242 -1.23 -3.00 4.43
CA ALA A 242 -2.14 -4.11 4.18
C ALA A 242 -3.61 -3.72 4.34
N VAL A 243 -4.46 -4.31 3.51
CA VAL A 243 -5.91 -4.11 3.50
C VAL A 243 -6.60 -5.36 4.00
N GLY A 244 -7.53 -5.21 4.95
CA GLY A 244 -8.32 -6.32 5.47
C GLY A 244 -9.48 -6.68 4.53
N ALA A 245 -9.53 -7.93 4.10
CA ALA A 245 -10.52 -8.45 3.15
C ALA A 245 -11.45 -9.52 3.76
N GLN A 246 -11.64 -9.53 5.07
CA GLN A 246 -12.45 -10.55 5.77
C GLN A 246 -13.93 -10.19 5.89
N LEU A 247 -14.31 -8.96 5.56
CA LEU A 247 -15.70 -8.51 5.53
C LEU A 247 -16.18 -8.32 4.10
N VAL A 248 -17.47 -8.02 3.93
CA VAL A 248 -18.05 -7.70 2.61
C VAL A 248 -17.35 -6.51 1.95
N PHE A 249 -16.93 -5.54 2.75
CA PHE A 249 -16.13 -4.40 2.30
C PHE A 249 -14.74 -4.45 2.91
N ASP A 250 -13.75 -4.04 2.14
CA ASP A 250 -12.36 -3.99 2.55
C ASP A 250 -12.17 -2.96 3.69
N LEU A 251 -11.33 -3.31 4.67
CA LEU A 251 -10.95 -2.45 5.77
C LEU A 251 -9.65 -1.72 5.42
N HIS A 252 -9.69 -0.40 5.40
CA HIS A 252 -8.54 0.46 5.03
C HIS A 252 -7.85 1.09 6.24
N THR A 253 -7.83 0.40 7.38
CA THR A 253 -7.31 0.94 8.65
C THR A 253 -5.82 1.24 8.58
N ALA A 254 -5.00 0.30 8.08
CA ALA A 254 -3.57 0.51 7.96
C ALA A 254 -3.21 1.55 6.88
N PRO A 255 -3.81 1.59 5.67
CA PRO A 255 -3.67 2.70 4.72
C PRO A 255 -4.01 4.06 5.31
N MET A 256 -5.08 4.15 6.12
CA MET A 256 -5.46 5.39 6.81
C MET A 256 -4.39 5.80 7.84
N ALA A 257 -3.93 4.88 8.68
CA ALA A 257 -2.87 5.14 9.65
C ALA A 257 -1.57 5.61 8.96
N LEU A 258 -1.17 4.93 7.88
CA LEU A 258 0.01 5.32 7.10
C LEU A 258 -0.15 6.72 6.49
N SER A 259 -1.35 7.08 6.03
CA SER A 259 -1.64 8.43 5.52
C SER A 259 -1.39 9.50 6.59
N MET A 260 -1.75 9.24 7.86
CA MET A 260 -1.48 10.18 8.96
C MET A 260 0.01 10.24 9.32
N VAL A 261 0.72 9.10 9.28
CA VAL A 261 2.18 9.07 9.45
C VAL A 261 2.88 9.88 8.34
N LEU A 262 2.39 9.77 7.10
CA LEU A 262 2.93 10.56 5.98
C LEU A 262 2.68 12.06 6.15
N LEU A 263 1.53 12.48 6.70
CA LEU A 263 1.29 13.88 7.06
C LEU A 263 2.28 14.39 8.11
N GLN A 264 2.62 13.56 9.11
CA GLN A 264 3.66 13.91 10.07
C GLN A 264 5.02 14.09 9.38
N ALA A 265 5.38 13.20 8.45
CA ALA A 265 6.62 13.33 7.70
C ALA A 265 6.66 14.60 6.83
N ILE A 266 5.52 15.04 6.28
CA ILE A 266 5.40 16.34 5.60
C ILE A 266 5.64 17.49 6.56
N CYS A 267 5.10 17.45 7.78
CA CYS A 267 5.37 18.45 8.82
C CYS A 267 6.85 18.48 9.21
N ASP A 268 7.45 17.30 9.40
CA ASP A 268 8.85 17.17 9.81
C ASP A 268 9.83 17.69 8.71
N ALA A 269 9.42 17.61 7.45
CA ALA A 269 10.21 18.12 6.32
C ALA A 269 10.22 19.65 6.21
N ALA A 270 9.17 20.34 6.71
CA ALA A 270 9.04 21.80 6.68
C ALA A 270 8.40 22.34 7.98
N PRO A 271 9.03 22.14 9.14
CA PRO A 271 8.38 22.33 10.44
C PRO A 271 7.95 23.78 10.70
N ALA A 272 8.75 24.77 10.31
CA ALA A 272 8.41 26.18 10.50
C ALA A 272 7.18 26.60 9.65
N ASP A 273 7.09 26.11 8.42
CA ASP A 273 5.97 26.38 7.53
C ASP A 273 4.69 25.66 8.02
N ALA A 274 4.81 24.40 8.42
CA ALA A 274 3.70 23.62 8.96
C ALA A 274 3.15 24.27 10.24
N GLN A 275 4.00 24.64 11.18
CA GLN A 275 3.60 25.31 12.43
C GLN A 275 2.87 26.62 12.15
N ARG A 276 3.46 27.51 11.32
CA ARG A 276 2.84 28.80 10.98
C ARG A 276 1.44 28.60 10.39
N ARG A 277 1.24 27.63 9.48
CA ARG A 277 -0.04 27.35 8.85
C ARG A 277 -1.06 26.78 9.84
N LEU A 278 -0.64 25.88 10.73
CA LEU A 278 -1.51 25.37 11.80
C LEU A 278 -1.99 26.51 12.70
N GLU A 279 -1.10 27.43 13.10
CA GLU A 279 -1.47 28.60 13.92
C GLU A 279 -2.45 29.53 13.17
N GLU A 280 -2.25 29.73 11.86
CA GLU A 280 -3.18 30.50 11.00
C GLU A 280 -4.55 29.83 10.91
N PHE A 281 -4.56 28.50 10.75
CA PHE A 281 -5.81 27.72 10.75
C PHE A 281 -6.55 27.85 12.08
N GLU A 282 -5.87 27.64 13.22
CA GLU A 282 -6.46 27.74 14.56
C GLU A 282 -7.02 29.14 14.82
N ARG A 283 -6.28 30.18 14.51
CA ARG A 283 -6.77 31.57 14.62
C ARG A 283 -8.02 31.81 13.78
N SER A 284 -8.03 31.28 12.55
CA SER A 284 -9.20 31.40 11.66
C SER A 284 -10.40 30.60 12.15
N ALA A 285 -10.16 29.38 12.64
CA ALA A 285 -11.20 28.50 13.19
C ALA A 285 -11.86 29.11 14.45
N THR A 286 -11.06 29.64 15.36
CA THR A 286 -11.52 30.33 16.56
C THR A 286 -12.36 31.56 16.20
N ARG A 287 -11.88 32.41 15.30
CA ARG A 287 -12.62 33.61 14.87
C ARG A 287 -13.98 33.26 14.26
N ARG A 288 -14.07 32.14 13.54
CA ARG A 288 -15.30 31.66 12.90
C ARG A 288 -16.15 30.75 13.78
N GLN A 289 -15.70 30.47 15.01
CA GLN A 289 -16.35 29.55 15.94
C GLN A 289 -16.66 28.19 15.30
N VAL A 290 -15.68 27.62 14.58
CA VAL A 290 -15.86 26.35 13.82
C VAL A 290 -16.02 25.16 14.75
N PHE A 291 -15.39 25.21 15.93
CA PHE A 291 -15.44 24.15 16.93
C PHE A 291 -16.10 24.66 18.21
N LEU A 292 -16.78 23.75 18.89
CA LEU A 292 -17.26 24.02 20.25
C LEU A 292 -16.04 23.97 21.18
N SER A 293 -15.85 25.01 21.98
CA SER A 293 -14.80 25.12 22.99
C SER A 293 -15.27 24.51 24.31
#